data_d7e9afd2496c588ca35575e32b7f7510
#
_entry.id   d7e9afd2496c588ca35575e32b7f7510
#
_cell.length_a   1.000
_cell.length_b   1.000
_cell.length_c   1.000
_cell.angle_alpha   90.00
_cell.angle_beta   90.00
_cell.angle_gamma   90.00
#
_symmetry.space_group_name_H-M   'P 1'
#
loop_
_entity.id
_entity.type
_entity.pdbx_description
1 polymer ?
#
loop_
_entity_poly.entity_id
_entity_poly.type
_entity_poly.pdbx_seq_one_letter_code
_entity_poly.pdbx_strand_id
1 'polypeptide(L)'
;MKISRRLFGGRVRAAAWSGRLCLVLGLILTRSLPAQDSAEVAPDTSSAPRLVSGRIVRPGTNGMLPVPGIWVTLHRVGSDTAGPVDSMRAGPGGRYAFRYHRTGSADAVYFVSASYDGIAYFSLPLLKVRVTGTDGEVTVFDTTSGPIPLHVRGRHIVIAAPSADGSREIVEVYELTNDSSLTVISADDAHPTWTARLPPGARGFSAGQSDVSVQAIREQQGVIGVTAPFAPGLKQISFAYHVPAAALPLRIALDHAATVLEVLTEEPTVKVTGARLAQVAPVSIDGRTFQRFTAQDVPEGAAIQVDAPVAGEPPVDRRLVIGISSAVGALMLLALVWVAVRAPRRGLVRVPASGGAASSPPSGQVASAGADALAREIASLDASFEADAAPSDTARAAYDSRRAELKRELTALLDARNADA
;
A
#
# COMPACT_ATOMS: atom_id res chain seq x y z
N MET A 1 52.38 13.89 -47.92
CA MET A 1 51.62 12.81 -48.59
C MET A 1 50.20 12.81 -48.02
N LYS A 2 49.22 13.20 -48.84
CA LYS A 2 47.81 13.39 -48.48
C LYS A 2 47.11 12.03 -48.34
N ILE A 3 46.40 11.76 -47.22
CA ILE A 3 45.37 10.72 -47.20
C ILE A 3 44.11 11.27 -46.60
N SER A 4 43.07 11.07 -47.41
CA SER A 4 41.72 11.56 -47.34
C SER A 4 40.93 11.14 -46.12
N ARG A 5 40.17 12.07 -45.55
CA ARG A 5 39.03 11.84 -44.66
C ARG A 5 37.84 11.34 -45.49
N ARG A 6 37.27 10.20 -45.12
CA ARG A 6 35.89 9.85 -45.51
C ARG A 6 34.99 9.89 -44.26
N LEU A 7 34.11 10.82 -44.26
CA LEU A 7 32.93 10.96 -43.40
C LEU A 7 31.92 9.86 -43.73
N PHE A 8 31.58 9.04 -42.74
CA PHE A 8 30.38 8.25 -42.78
C PHE A 8 29.41 8.83 -41.73
N GLY A 9 28.39 9.56 -42.26
CA GLY A 9 27.29 10.06 -41.48
C GLY A 9 26.25 8.96 -41.22
N GLY A 10 26.24 8.42 -40.01
CA GLY A 10 25.19 7.58 -39.50
C GLY A 10 24.24 8.44 -38.68
N ARG A 11 23.06 8.76 -39.26
CA ARG A 11 21.97 9.38 -38.51
C ARG A 11 21.41 8.40 -37.48
N VAL A 12 21.77 8.57 -36.22
CA VAL A 12 21.09 7.92 -35.10
C VAL A 12 19.76 8.69 -34.90
N ARG A 13 18.64 8.06 -35.23
CA ARG A 13 17.31 8.53 -34.87
C ARG A 13 17.16 8.36 -33.36
N ALA A 14 17.20 9.44 -32.63
CA ALA A 14 16.77 9.49 -31.24
C ALA A 14 15.26 9.23 -31.20
N ALA A 15 14.87 8.06 -30.73
CA ALA A 15 13.49 7.79 -30.33
C ALA A 15 13.26 8.47 -28.98
N ALA A 16 12.55 9.58 -29.02
CA ALA A 16 12.04 10.24 -27.83
C ALA A 16 10.99 9.34 -27.19
N TRP A 17 11.34 8.69 -26.11
CA TRP A 17 10.38 8.04 -25.20
C TRP A 17 9.86 9.11 -24.24
N SER A 18 8.71 9.67 -24.60
CA SER A 18 7.90 10.45 -23.67
C SER A 18 7.28 9.49 -22.66
N GLY A 19 7.87 9.39 -21.49
CA GLY A 19 7.31 8.70 -20.34
C GLY A 19 6.01 9.40 -19.90
N ARG A 20 4.87 8.84 -20.26
CA ARG A 20 3.57 9.21 -19.68
C ARG A 20 3.43 8.45 -18.38
N LEU A 21 3.62 9.18 -17.29
CA LEU A 21 3.25 8.77 -15.95
C LEU A 21 1.71 8.66 -15.92
N CYS A 22 1.18 7.45 -16.09
CA CYS A 22 -0.25 7.18 -15.89
C CYS A 22 -0.54 7.02 -14.41
N LEU A 23 -1.04 8.09 -13.81
CA LEU A 23 -1.71 8.06 -12.52
C LEU A 23 -3.10 7.46 -12.76
N VAL A 24 -3.26 6.16 -12.48
CA VAL A 24 -4.59 5.52 -12.54
C VAL A 24 -5.25 5.68 -11.20
N LEU A 25 -5.97 6.80 -11.06
CA LEU A 25 -6.99 6.95 -10.03
C LEU A 25 -8.29 6.39 -10.61
N GLY A 26 -8.96 5.53 -9.83
CA GLY A 26 -10.09 4.71 -10.22
C GLY A 26 -11.15 5.38 -11.11
N LEU A 27 -11.42 4.76 -12.24
CA LEU A 27 -12.58 5.05 -13.07
C LEU A 27 -13.71 4.13 -12.63
N ILE A 28 -14.62 4.68 -11.84
CA ILE A 28 -15.91 4.06 -11.54
C ILE A 28 -16.79 4.19 -12.78
N LEU A 29 -17.38 3.08 -13.17
CA LEU A 29 -18.34 2.95 -14.27
C LEU A 29 -19.38 4.08 -14.28
N THR A 30 -19.41 4.87 -15.34
CA THR A 30 -20.52 5.74 -15.66
C THR A 30 -21.57 4.98 -16.46
N ARG A 31 -22.59 4.44 -15.78
CA ARG A 31 -23.88 4.25 -16.40
C ARG A 31 -24.55 5.63 -16.48
N SER A 32 -24.88 6.04 -17.69
CA SER A 32 -25.65 7.24 -17.97
C SER A 32 -27.04 7.15 -17.33
N LEU A 33 -27.23 7.91 -16.26
CA LEU A 33 -28.54 8.29 -15.72
C LEU A 33 -28.82 9.74 -16.09
N PRO A 34 -30.11 10.13 -16.30
CA PRO A 34 -30.46 11.47 -16.73
C PRO A 34 -30.09 12.51 -15.67
N ALA A 35 -29.73 13.69 -16.15
CA ALA A 35 -29.28 14.84 -15.38
C ALA A 35 -30.21 15.14 -14.20
N GLN A 36 -29.73 14.84 -13.01
CA GLN A 36 -30.09 15.58 -11.82
C GLN A 36 -28.91 16.48 -11.47
N ASP A 37 -29.22 17.73 -11.16
CA ASP A 37 -28.26 18.73 -10.75
C ASP A 37 -27.25 18.17 -9.73
N SER A 38 -26.16 17.63 -10.23
CA SER A 38 -24.98 17.39 -9.44
C SER A 38 -24.44 18.79 -9.14
N ALA A 39 -24.65 19.24 -7.93
CA ALA A 39 -23.86 20.33 -7.42
C ALA A 39 -22.39 19.95 -7.69
N GLU A 40 -21.85 20.53 -8.73
CA GLU A 40 -20.44 20.51 -9.09
C GLU A 40 -19.70 20.92 -7.82
N VAL A 41 -19.07 19.96 -7.14
CA VAL A 41 -18.16 20.28 -6.03
C VAL A 41 -17.06 21.09 -6.70
N ALA A 42 -17.25 22.41 -6.66
CA ALA A 42 -16.27 23.36 -7.14
C ALA A 42 -14.92 22.94 -6.57
N PRO A 43 -13.85 22.90 -7.40
CA PRO A 43 -12.51 22.62 -6.92
C PRO A 43 -12.28 23.57 -5.74
N ASP A 44 -11.88 23.00 -4.58
CA ASP A 44 -11.59 23.76 -3.36
C ASP A 44 -10.34 24.63 -3.63
N THR A 45 -10.51 25.65 -4.44
CA THR A 45 -9.61 26.78 -4.62
C THR A 45 -9.78 27.76 -3.47
N SER A 46 -10.14 27.23 -2.28
CA SER A 46 -10.19 28.00 -1.07
C SER A 46 -8.84 28.71 -0.92
N SER A 47 -8.85 30.02 -1.16
CA SER A 47 -7.71 30.92 -0.92
C SER A 47 -7.36 30.99 0.57
N ALA A 48 -8.08 30.27 1.41
CA ALA A 48 -7.86 30.24 2.85
C ALA A 48 -6.49 29.61 3.17
N PRO A 49 -5.70 30.25 4.01
CA PRO A 49 -4.41 29.72 4.43
C PRO A 49 -4.60 28.45 5.25
N ARG A 50 -3.83 27.44 4.94
CA ARG A 50 -3.72 26.18 5.69
C ARG A 50 -2.56 26.26 6.67
N LEU A 51 -2.67 25.52 7.75
CA LEU A 51 -1.65 25.45 8.79
C LEU A 51 -1.32 23.97 9.05
N VAL A 52 -0.04 23.65 9.04
CA VAL A 52 0.47 22.44 9.67
C VAL A 52 1.51 22.83 10.73
N SER A 53 1.38 22.27 11.92
CA SER A 53 2.37 22.40 12.98
C SER A 53 2.45 21.10 13.79
N GLY A 54 3.66 20.78 14.22
CA GLY A 54 3.90 19.56 14.96
C GLY A 54 5.28 19.55 15.59
N ARG A 55 5.73 18.37 15.89
CA ARG A 55 7.06 18.11 16.44
C ARG A 55 7.74 16.99 15.66
N ILE A 56 9.04 17.10 15.58
CA ILE A 56 9.87 15.98 15.18
C ILE A 56 10.34 15.26 16.43
N VAL A 57 10.08 13.97 16.48
CA VAL A 57 10.37 13.15 17.64
C VAL A 57 11.07 11.85 17.22
N ARG A 58 11.81 11.23 18.12
CA ARG A 58 12.35 9.89 17.95
C ARG A 58 12.09 9.02 19.19
N PRO A 59 12.04 7.71 19.06
CA PRO A 59 11.97 6.81 20.20
C PRO A 59 13.17 7.01 21.13
N GLY A 60 12.92 6.96 22.42
CA GLY A 60 13.92 6.96 23.48
C GLY A 60 13.52 5.98 24.57
N THR A 61 14.42 5.72 25.52
CA THR A 61 14.24 4.71 26.57
C THR A 61 12.98 4.94 27.41
N ASN A 62 12.62 6.21 27.67
CA ASN A 62 11.50 6.59 28.53
C ASN A 62 10.38 7.33 27.77
N GLY A 63 10.25 7.13 26.45
CA GLY A 63 9.24 7.77 25.62
C GLY A 63 9.85 8.51 24.43
N MET A 64 9.03 9.35 23.78
CA MET A 64 9.44 10.10 22.58
C MET A 64 10.30 11.28 22.97
N LEU A 65 11.47 11.39 22.36
CA LEU A 65 12.43 12.49 22.53
C LEU A 65 12.29 13.49 21.38
N PRO A 66 12.24 14.80 21.64
CA PRO A 66 12.20 15.79 20.56
C PRO A 66 13.55 15.88 19.85
N VAL A 67 13.51 16.13 18.52
CA VAL A 67 14.69 16.28 17.67
C VAL A 67 14.74 17.70 17.09
N PRO A 68 15.45 18.63 17.74
CA PRO A 68 15.61 19.99 17.25
C PRO A 68 16.69 20.09 16.16
N GLY A 69 16.67 21.17 15.39
CA GLY A 69 17.76 21.57 14.47
C GLY A 69 17.80 20.85 13.13
N ILE A 70 17.01 19.80 12.90
CA ILE A 70 16.97 19.10 11.62
C ILE A 70 16.11 19.82 10.59
N TRP A 71 16.35 19.55 9.30
CA TRP A 71 15.54 20.12 8.24
C TRP A 71 14.15 19.48 8.19
N VAL A 72 13.14 20.31 8.08
CA VAL A 72 11.74 19.95 7.89
C VAL A 72 11.25 20.65 6.65
N THR A 73 10.64 19.92 5.72
CA THR A 73 10.21 20.44 4.42
C THR A 73 8.74 20.11 4.19
N LEU A 74 7.97 21.11 3.81
CA LEU A 74 6.61 20.94 3.31
C LEU A 74 6.68 20.63 1.82
N HIS A 75 6.07 19.55 1.38
CA HIS A 75 6.01 19.12 0.00
C HIS A 75 4.60 19.21 -0.56
N ARG A 76 4.54 19.38 -1.86
CA ARG A 76 3.34 19.24 -2.69
C ARG A 76 3.59 18.25 -3.81
N VAL A 77 2.64 17.35 -4.04
CA VAL A 77 2.62 16.42 -5.19
C VAL A 77 1.25 16.48 -5.82
N GLY A 78 1.18 16.86 -7.07
CA GLY A 78 -0.03 16.93 -7.88
C GLY A 78 0.23 16.40 -9.27
N SER A 79 -0.82 16.25 -10.08
CA SER A 79 -0.71 15.80 -11.48
C SER A 79 0.03 16.82 -12.36
N ASP A 80 0.06 18.09 -11.97
CA ASP A 80 0.72 19.20 -12.66
C ASP A 80 2.21 19.33 -12.30
N THR A 81 2.55 19.20 -11.02
CA THR A 81 3.95 19.31 -10.54
C THR A 81 4.11 18.70 -9.15
N ALA A 82 5.35 18.32 -8.82
CA ALA A 82 5.74 17.83 -7.52
C ALA A 82 7.03 18.54 -7.06
N GLY A 83 7.12 18.87 -5.75
CA GLY A 83 8.32 19.47 -5.21
C GLY A 83 8.14 20.07 -3.80
N PRO A 84 9.22 20.64 -3.25
CA PRO A 84 9.19 21.36 -1.99
C PRO A 84 8.42 22.67 -2.15
N VAL A 85 7.63 23.02 -1.13
CA VAL A 85 6.89 24.29 -1.03
C VAL A 85 7.61 25.26 -0.12
N ASP A 86 8.07 24.75 1.03
CA ASP A 86 8.75 25.55 2.05
C ASP A 86 9.63 24.64 2.92
N SER A 87 10.64 25.19 3.58
CA SER A 87 11.55 24.46 4.44
C SER A 87 11.99 25.28 5.63
N MET A 88 12.13 24.64 6.77
CA MET A 88 12.65 25.26 7.98
C MET A 88 13.46 24.28 8.82
N ARG A 89 14.22 24.78 9.77
CA ARG A 89 14.81 23.94 10.81
C ARG A 89 13.85 23.77 11.99
N ALA A 90 13.73 22.56 12.49
CA ALA A 90 12.97 22.29 13.70
C ALA A 90 13.54 23.12 14.87
N GLY A 91 12.68 23.87 15.53
CA GLY A 91 13.03 24.72 16.67
C GLY A 91 13.24 23.93 17.97
N PRO A 92 13.41 24.62 19.11
CA PRO A 92 13.50 23.98 20.41
C PRO A 92 12.32 23.06 20.66
N GLY A 93 12.59 21.87 21.24
CA GLY A 93 11.59 20.83 21.44
C GLY A 93 11.10 20.16 20.15
N GLY A 94 11.89 20.24 19.07
CA GLY A 94 11.57 19.62 17.77
C GLY A 94 10.41 20.28 17.03
N ARG A 95 9.99 21.47 17.39
CA ARG A 95 8.77 22.14 16.88
C ARG A 95 8.97 22.69 15.48
N TYR A 96 7.94 22.57 14.63
CA TYR A 96 7.85 23.19 13.32
C TYR A 96 6.45 23.71 13.03
N ALA A 97 6.32 24.67 12.10
CA ALA A 97 5.03 25.17 11.63
C ALA A 97 5.17 25.76 10.23
N PHE A 98 4.26 25.38 9.32
CA PHE A 98 4.13 25.97 7.99
C PHE A 98 2.73 26.54 7.80
N ARG A 99 2.68 27.72 7.13
CA ARG A 99 1.45 28.27 6.58
C ARG A 99 1.54 28.22 5.07
N TYR A 100 0.53 27.68 4.42
CA TYR A 100 0.55 27.49 2.97
C TYR A 100 -0.84 27.64 2.39
N HIS A 101 -0.91 27.85 1.09
CA HIS A 101 -2.15 27.82 0.31
C HIS A 101 -2.13 26.60 -0.61
N ARG A 102 -3.29 26.05 -0.89
CA ARG A 102 -3.37 25.05 -1.97
C ARG A 102 -3.17 25.76 -3.30
N THR A 103 -2.33 25.21 -4.15
CA THR A 103 -2.00 25.73 -5.48
C THR A 103 -1.98 24.61 -6.49
N GLY A 104 -2.21 24.93 -7.75
CA GLY A 104 -2.14 24.01 -8.87
C GLY A 104 -3.32 23.02 -8.93
N SER A 105 -3.05 21.77 -9.29
CA SER A 105 -4.07 20.75 -9.51
C SER A 105 -4.91 20.46 -8.26
N ALA A 106 -6.21 20.17 -8.45
CA ALA A 106 -7.14 19.90 -7.35
C ALA A 106 -6.81 18.61 -6.57
N ASP A 107 -6.16 17.66 -7.23
CA ASP A 107 -5.68 16.39 -6.69
C ASP A 107 -4.39 16.50 -5.87
N ALA A 108 -3.80 17.70 -5.79
CA ALA A 108 -2.53 17.90 -5.10
C ALA A 108 -2.57 17.47 -3.63
N VAL A 109 -1.63 16.61 -3.25
CA VAL A 109 -1.41 16.13 -1.89
C VAL A 109 -0.26 16.93 -1.26
N TYR A 110 -0.44 17.31 0.00
CA TYR A 110 0.58 17.98 0.80
C TYR A 110 0.99 17.10 1.96
N PHE A 111 2.27 17.09 2.28
CA PHE A 111 2.84 16.36 3.41
C PHE A 111 4.13 17.02 3.87
N VAL A 112 4.57 16.67 5.07
CA VAL A 112 5.83 17.18 5.65
C VAL A 112 6.85 16.05 5.67
N SER A 113 8.10 16.37 5.35
CA SER A 113 9.23 15.46 5.57
C SER A 113 10.20 16.05 6.60
N ALA A 114 10.87 15.14 7.32
CA ALA A 114 12.00 15.47 8.19
C ALA A 114 13.21 14.65 7.73
N SER A 115 14.36 15.32 7.52
CA SER A 115 15.61 14.66 7.17
C SER A 115 16.42 14.39 8.43
N TYR A 116 16.59 13.12 8.76
CA TYR A 116 17.32 12.68 9.93
C TYR A 116 18.26 11.53 9.56
N ASP A 117 19.52 11.67 9.90
CA ASP A 117 20.57 10.66 9.62
C ASP A 117 20.65 10.26 8.14
N GLY A 118 20.45 11.23 7.24
CA GLY A 118 20.46 11.02 5.79
C GLY A 118 19.17 10.40 5.23
N ILE A 119 18.16 10.13 6.06
CA ILE A 119 16.91 9.51 5.66
C ILE A 119 15.77 10.52 5.78
N ALA A 120 14.87 10.52 4.79
CA ALA A 120 13.65 11.30 4.82
C ALA A 120 12.50 10.51 5.45
N TYR A 121 11.89 11.06 6.47
CA TYR A 121 10.70 10.54 7.14
C TYR A 121 9.52 11.45 6.83
N PHE A 122 8.34 10.89 6.65
CA PHE A 122 7.18 11.61 6.14
C PHE A 122 6.01 11.58 7.12
N SER A 123 5.26 12.69 7.15
CA SER A 123 3.95 12.74 7.81
C SER A 123 2.90 12.01 6.97
N LEU A 124 1.73 11.79 7.56
CA LEU A 124 0.53 11.49 6.78
C LEU A 124 0.16 12.68 5.87
N PRO A 125 -0.63 12.44 4.80
CA PRO A 125 -1.17 13.51 3.97
C PRO A 125 -1.95 14.56 4.78
N LEU A 126 -1.74 15.84 4.48
CA LEU A 126 -2.36 16.98 5.16
C LEU A 126 -3.74 17.25 4.56
N LEU A 127 -4.75 16.49 4.95
CA LEU A 127 -6.10 16.60 4.40
C LEU A 127 -6.91 17.76 5.03
N LYS A 128 -6.67 18.08 6.32
CA LYS A 128 -7.41 19.10 7.07
C LYS A 128 -6.85 20.51 6.79
N VAL A 129 -7.68 21.55 6.92
CA VAL A 129 -7.24 22.97 6.83
C VAL A 129 -6.22 23.31 7.91
N ARG A 130 -6.37 22.70 9.09
CA ARG A 130 -5.44 22.83 10.21
C ARG A 130 -5.05 21.46 10.71
N VAL A 131 -3.76 21.16 10.69
CA VAL A 131 -3.15 19.94 11.23
C VAL A 131 -2.21 20.36 12.36
N THR A 132 -2.45 19.89 13.58
CA THR A 132 -1.70 20.30 14.79
C THR A 132 -1.54 19.15 15.76
N GLY A 133 -0.64 19.31 16.72
CA GLY A 133 -0.40 18.29 17.76
C GLY A 133 0.15 17.00 17.19
N THR A 134 -0.42 15.86 17.60
CA THR A 134 0.00 14.52 17.17
C THR A 134 -0.29 14.25 15.70
N ASP A 135 -1.29 14.89 15.09
CA ASP A 135 -1.58 14.76 13.66
C ASP A 135 -0.45 15.35 12.78
N GLY A 136 0.30 16.33 13.30
CA GLY A 136 1.45 16.92 12.64
C GLY A 136 2.79 16.39 13.15
N GLU A 137 2.80 15.33 13.98
CA GLU A 137 4.05 14.76 14.48
C GLU A 137 4.72 13.91 13.40
N VAL A 138 6.04 14.07 13.23
CA VAL A 138 6.85 13.21 12.36
C VAL A 138 7.83 12.45 13.24
N THR A 139 7.73 11.14 13.22
CA THR A 139 8.66 10.27 13.93
C THR A 139 9.84 9.93 13.04
N VAL A 140 11.04 10.18 13.51
CA VAL A 140 12.32 9.78 12.91
C VAL A 140 12.96 8.70 13.76
N PHE A 141 13.88 7.94 13.21
CA PHE A 141 14.50 6.81 13.90
C PHE A 141 16.01 6.83 13.70
N ASP A 142 16.72 6.46 14.77
CA ASP A 142 18.17 6.20 14.68
C ASP A 142 18.40 5.03 13.71
N THR A 143 19.54 5.04 13.00
CA THR A 143 19.85 4.04 11.99
C THR A 143 20.74 2.93 12.51
N THR A 144 20.69 1.77 11.85
CA THR A 144 21.61 0.67 12.09
C THR A 144 21.85 -0.14 10.82
N SER A 145 23.08 -0.56 10.60
CA SER A 145 23.44 -1.60 9.62
C SER A 145 23.64 -2.98 10.28
N GLY A 146 23.33 -3.10 11.57
CA GLY A 146 23.37 -4.36 12.28
C GLY A 146 22.29 -5.34 11.84
N PRO A 147 22.39 -6.63 12.21
CA PRO A 147 21.50 -7.69 11.73
C PRO A 147 20.15 -7.67 12.46
N ILE A 148 19.28 -6.71 12.12
CA ILE A 148 17.89 -6.72 12.56
C ILE A 148 17.07 -7.46 11.50
N PRO A 149 16.35 -8.54 11.85
CA PRO A 149 15.53 -9.26 10.88
C PRO A 149 14.32 -8.44 10.44
N LEU A 150 14.06 -8.42 9.13
CA LEU A 150 12.80 -7.97 8.56
C LEU A 150 11.89 -9.18 8.40
N HIS A 151 10.67 -9.11 8.97
CA HIS A 151 9.73 -10.23 8.94
C HIS A 151 8.79 -10.11 7.75
N VAL A 152 8.58 -11.21 7.01
CA VAL A 152 7.61 -11.28 5.93
C VAL A 152 6.22 -11.52 6.52
N ARG A 153 5.39 -10.47 6.56
CA ARG A 153 3.98 -10.58 6.97
C ARG A 153 3.13 -11.19 5.89
N GLY A 154 3.39 -10.82 4.63
CA GLY A 154 2.70 -11.36 3.47
C GLY A 154 3.67 -11.59 2.31
N ARG A 155 3.49 -12.72 1.59
CA ARG A 155 4.05 -12.95 0.27
C ARG A 155 2.92 -13.31 -0.67
N HIS A 156 2.72 -12.49 -1.69
CA HIS A 156 1.67 -12.66 -2.68
C HIS A 156 2.33 -12.91 -4.03
N ILE A 157 1.93 -14.00 -4.68
CA ILE A 157 2.48 -14.46 -5.95
C ILE A 157 1.34 -14.50 -6.95
N VAL A 158 1.40 -13.71 -8.01
CA VAL A 158 0.43 -13.70 -9.09
C VAL A 158 1.05 -14.33 -10.32
N ILE A 159 0.43 -15.36 -10.84
CA ILE A 159 0.86 -16.10 -12.02
C ILE A 159 -0.12 -15.80 -13.15
N ALA A 160 0.34 -15.06 -14.14
CA ALA A 160 -0.46 -14.69 -15.31
C ALA A 160 -0.71 -15.87 -16.24
N ALA A 161 -1.70 -15.73 -17.13
CA ALA A 161 -1.91 -16.61 -18.26
C ALA A 161 -0.66 -16.61 -19.17
N PRO A 162 -0.41 -17.68 -19.95
CA PRO A 162 0.74 -17.75 -20.82
C PRO A 162 0.71 -16.69 -21.91
N SER A 163 1.87 -16.12 -22.21
CA SER A 163 2.10 -15.27 -23.37
C SER A 163 2.13 -16.09 -24.67
N ALA A 164 2.22 -15.41 -25.82
CA ALA A 164 2.27 -16.06 -27.15
C ALA A 164 3.43 -17.05 -27.31
N ASP A 165 4.55 -16.84 -26.62
CA ASP A 165 5.71 -17.73 -26.59
C ASP A 165 5.62 -18.82 -25.52
N GLY A 166 4.49 -18.93 -24.83
CA GLY A 166 4.26 -19.87 -23.73
C GLY A 166 4.91 -19.47 -22.40
N SER A 167 5.64 -18.36 -22.34
CA SER A 167 6.18 -17.84 -21.08
C SER A 167 5.07 -17.28 -20.20
N ARG A 168 5.28 -17.28 -18.88
CA ARG A 168 4.35 -16.69 -17.92
C ARG A 168 5.04 -15.60 -17.14
N GLU A 169 4.36 -14.48 -17.00
CA GLU A 169 4.79 -13.45 -16.06
C GLU A 169 4.35 -13.82 -14.65
N ILE A 170 5.26 -13.65 -13.71
CA ILE A 170 5.01 -13.82 -12.29
C ILE A 170 5.31 -12.49 -11.62
N VAL A 171 4.33 -12.00 -10.85
CA VAL A 171 4.48 -10.82 -10.01
C VAL A 171 4.51 -11.26 -8.57
N GLU A 172 5.52 -10.82 -7.84
CA GLU A 172 5.61 -11.06 -6.41
C GLU A 172 5.52 -9.75 -5.64
N VAL A 173 4.74 -9.78 -4.56
CA VAL A 173 4.63 -8.67 -3.61
C VAL A 173 4.95 -9.20 -2.22
N TYR A 174 5.88 -8.54 -1.56
CA TYR A 174 6.25 -8.82 -0.18
C TYR A 174 5.81 -7.69 0.74
N GLU A 175 5.21 -8.06 1.83
CA GLU A 175 4.92 -7.19 2.97
C GLU A 175 5.98 -7.44 4.05
N LEU A 176 6.92 -6.50 4.17
CA LEU A 176 8.03 -6.59 5.11
C LEU A 176 7.79 -5.68 6.30
N THR A 177 7.94 -6.19 7.50
CA THR A 177 7.85 -5.38 8.72
C THR A 177 9.19 -5.33 9.45
N ASN A 178 9.56 -4.12 9.85
CA ASN A 178 10.60 -3.86 10.81
C ASN A 178 9.94 -3.63 12.17
N ASP A 179 10.03 -4.60 13.06
CA ASP A 179 9.40 -4.55 14.38
C ASP A 179 10.32 -3.91 15.45
N SER A 180 11.51 -3.43 15.04
CA SER A 180 12.43 -2.72 15.93
C SER A 180 12.08 -1.23 16.07
N SER A 181 12.84 -0.50 16.89
CA SER A 181 12.77 0.96 17.00
C SER A 181 13.82 1.70 16.20
N LEU A 182 14.55 1.01 15.32
CA LEU A 182 15.64 1.55 14.49
C LEU A 182 15.31 1.42 13.00
N THR A 183 15.82 2.34 12.20
CA THR A 183 15.81 2.17 10.74
C THR A 183 16.96 1.27 10.33
N VAL A 184 16.64 0.15 9.69
CA VAL A 184 17.65 -0.74 9.11
C VAL A 184 18.14 -0.14 7.80
N ILE A 185 19.44 0.00 7.66
CA ILE A 185 20.09 0.51 6.44
C ILE A 185 21.05 -0.53 5.89
N SER A 186 21.28 -0.50 4.58
CA SER A 186 22.36 -1.25 3.95
C SER A 186 23.72 -0.73 4.42
N ALA A 187 24.63 -1.61 4.73
CA ALA A 187 26.01 -1.21 5.04
C ALA A 187 26.74 -0.72 3.78
N ASP A 188 26.48 -1.37 2.66
CA ASP A 188 26.98 -1.06 1.32
C ASP A 188 26.16 -1.80 0.26
N ASP A 189 26.49 -1.66 -1.02
CA ASP A 189 25.78 -2.33 -2.12
C ASP A 189 25.91 -3.87 -2.10
N ALA A 190 26.92 -4.42 -1.44
CA ALA A 190 27.10 -5.86 -1.31
C ALA A 190 26.33 -6.47 -0.14
N HIS A 191 25.87 -5.62 0.81
CA HIS A 191 25.13 -6.03 2.00
C HIS A 191 23.76 -5.36 2.02
N PRO A 192 22.83 -5.83 1.17
CA PRO A 192 21.49 -5.27 1.11
C PRO A 192 20.74 -5.45 2.44
N THR A 193 19.77 -4.59 2.70
CA THR A 193 18.90 -4.69 3.88
C THR A 193 17.99 -5.91 3.86
N TRP A 194 17.65 -6.39 2.66
CA TRP A 194 16.82 -7.58 2.48
C TRP A 194 17.14 -8.26 1.14
N THR A 195 16.95 -9.58 1.08
CA THR A 195 17.18 -10.36 -0.14
C THR A 195 16.07 -11.38 -0.36
N ALA A 196 15.86 -11.78 -1.63
CA ALA A 196 15.06 -12.92 -2.02
C ALA A 196 15.70 -13.59 -3.25
N ARG A 197 15.33 -14.86 -3.51
CA ARG A 197 15.80 -15.61 -4.67
C ARG A 197 14.70 -15.78 -5.70
N LEU A 198 15.07 -15.57 -6.96
CA LEU A 198 14.24 -15.93 -8.09
C LEU A 198 14.28 -17.46 -8.30
N PRO A 199 13.17 -18.05 -8.78
CA PRO A 199 13.19 -19.46 -9.15
C PRO A 199 14.10 -19.71 -10.34
N PRO A 200 14.65 -20.93 -10.49
CA PRO A 200 15.49 -21.28 -11.62
C PRO A 200 14.80 -21.05 -12.96
N GLY A 201 15.49 -20.45 -13.91
CA GLY A 201 14.94 -20.13 -15.23
C GLY A 201 14.17 -18.83 -15.33
N ALA A 202 13.99 -18.09 -14.23
CA ALA A 202 13.43 -16.74 -14.25
C ALA A 202 14.27 -15.81 -15.11
N ARG A 203 13.61 -14.92 -15.88
CA ARG A 203 14.23 -13.97 -16.81
C ARG A 203 13.45 -12.65 -16.80
N GLY A 204 14.10 -11.57 -17.28
CA GLY A 204 13.40 -10.31 -17.49
C GLY A 204 12.89 -9.69 -16.19
N PHE A 205 13.70 -9.73 -15.14
CA PHE A 205 13.39 -9.08 -13.88
C PHE A 205 13.08 -7.61 -14.07
N SER A 206 12.03 -7.14 -13.40
CA SER A 206 11.68 -5.72 -13.30
C SER A 206 11.16 -5.41 -11.90
N ALA A 207 11.70 -4.36 -11.28
CA ALA A 207 11.16 -3.85 -10.02
C ALA A 207 9.81 -3.18 -10.27
N GLY A 208 8.81 -3.54 -9.46
CA GLY A 208 7.45 -3.00 -9.52
C GLY A 208 7.26 -1.81 -8.59
N GLN A 209 6.02 -1.32 -8.53
CA GLN A 209 5.64 -0.25 -7.60
C GLN A 209 5.83 -0.74 -6.16
N SER A 210 6.56 0.02 -5.36
CA SER A 210 6.98 -0.34 -4.03
C SER A 210 6.99 0.88 -3.11
N ASP A 211 6.96 0.66 -1.79
CA ASP A 211 7.15 1.71 -0.78
C ASP A 211 8.61 2.16 -0.65
N VAL A 212 9.48 1.56 -1.44
CA VAL A 212 10.90 1.92 -1.56
C VAL A 212 11.23 2.29 -3.00
N SER A 213 12.33 3.02 -3.21
CA SER A 213 12.75 3.39 -4.55
C SER A 213 13.02 2.14 -5.40
N VAL A 214 12.48 2.10 -6.61
CA VAL A 214 12.72 1.00 -7.56
C VAL A 214 14.20 0.85 -7.92
N GLN A 215 14.99 1.94 -7.85
CA GLN A 215 16.43 1.89 -8.06
C GLN A 215 17.18 1.17 -6.94
N ALA A 216 16.56 1.03 -5.76
CA ALA A 216 17.15 0.29 -4.64
C ALA A 216 16.83 -1.21 -4.69
N ILE A 217 16.06 -1.67 -5.68
CA ILE A 217 15.71 -3.08 -5.87
C ILE A 217 16.45 -3.58 -7.11
N ARG A 218 17.38 -4.50 -6.93
CA ARG A 218 18.24 -5.01 -8.02
C ARG A 218 18.28 -6.52 -7.99
N GLU A 219 18.39 -7.12 -9.18
CA GLU A 219 18.65 -8.54 -9.34
C GLU A 219 20.10 -8.75 -9.79
N GLN A 220 20.79 -9.67 -9.14
CA GLN A 220 22.11 -10.13 -9.52
C GLN A 220 22.21 -11.65 -9.34
N GLN A 221 22.48 -12.37 -10.42
CA GLN A 221 22.66 -13.84 -10.41
C GLN A 221 21.48 -14.61 -9.77
N GLY A 222 20.26 -14.18 -10.03
CA GLY A 222 19.05 -14.79 -9.47
C GLY A 222 18.75 -14.40 -8.02
N VAL A 223 19.50 -13.47 -7.44
CA VAL A 223 19.27 -12.92 -6.11
C VAL A 223 18.79 -11.48 -6.25
N ILE A 224 17.65 -11.20 -5.64
CA ILE A 224 17.11 -9.85 -5.50
C ILE A 224 17.71 -9.25 -4.23
N GLY A 225 18.32 -8.09 -4.33
CA GLY A 225 18.82 -7.29 -3.22
C GLY A 225 18.04 -5.98 -3.12
N VAL A 226 17.68 -5.61 -1.90
CA VAL A 226 17.06 -4.31 -1.60
C VAL A 226 17.99 -3.52 -0.70
N THR A 227 18.48 -2.38 -1.19
CA THR A 227 19.41 -1.51 -0.43
C THR A 227 18.71 -0.31 0.21
N ALA A 228 17.38 -0.20 0.05
CA ALA A 228 16.59 0.87 0.65
C ALA A 228 16.58 0.80 2.19
N PRO A 229 16.45 1.94 2.87
CA PRO A 229 16.20 1.98 4.30
C PRO A 229 14.83 1.41 4.66
N PHE A 230 14.79 0.59 5.71
CA PHE A 230 13.56 0.07 6.31
C PHE A 230 13.33 0.69 7.68
N ALA A 231 12.56 1.78 7.72
CA ALA A 231 12.09 2.35 8.97
C ALA A 231 11.13 1.37 9.69
N PRO A 232 10.96 1.50 11.02
CA PRO A 232 9.96 0.73 11.76
C PRO A 232 8.58 0.77 11.11
N GLY A 233 7.90 -0.38 11.12
CA GLY A 233 6.59 -0.57 10.50
C GLY A 233 6.64 -1.41 9.23
N LEU A 234 5.52 -1.43 8.52
CA LEU A 234 5.30 -2.23 7.32
C LEU A 234 5.69 -1.46 6.06
N LYS A 235 6.36 -2.15 5.12
CA LYS A 235 6.63 -1.68 3.77
C LYS A 235 6.36 -2.78 2.77
N GLN A 236 5.84 -2.39 1.60
CA GLN A 236 5.68 -3.29 0.47
C GLN A 236 6.81 -3.13 -0.53
N ILE A 237 7.28 -4.25 -1.05
CA ILE A 237 8.15 -4.31 -2.24
C ILE A 237 7.49 -5.23 -3.26
N SER A 238 7.61 -4.89 -4.52
CA SER A 238 7.11 -5.73 -5.61
C SER A 238 8.11 -5.80 -6.76
N PHE A 239 8.05 -6.92 -7.47
CA PHE A 239 8.83 -7.15 -8.68
C PHE A 239 8.14 -8.18 -9.57
N ALA A 240 8.52 -8.19 -10.83
CA ALA A 240 8.03 -9.15 -11.81
C ALA A 240 9.18 -9.83 -12.53
N TYR A 241 8.92 -11.03 -13.02
CA TYR A 241 9.84 -11.80 -13.86
C TYR A 241 9.05 -12.75 -14.74
N HIS A 242 9.70 -13.30 -15.77
CA HIS A 242 9.10 -14.26 -16.68
C HIS A 242 9.70 -15.64 -16.49
N VAL A 243 8.86 -16.66 -16.58
CA VAL A 243 9.25 -18.08 -16.53
C VAL A 243 8.89 -18.72 -17.88
N PRO A 244 9.85 -19.29 -18.61
CA PRO A 244 9.57 -19.98 -19.88
C PRO A 244 8.78 -21.27 -19.64
N ALA A 245 8.00 -21.70 -20.62
CA ALA A 245 7.22 -22.95 -20.56
C ALA A 245 8.09 -24.18 -20.21
N ALA A 246 9.36 -24.21 -20.66
CA ALA A 246 10.28 -25.30 -20.38
C ALA A 246 10.72 -25.40 -18.90
N ALA A 247 10.48 -24.38 -18.09
CA ALA A 247 10.76 -24.39 -16.66
C ALA A 247 9.61 -24.93 -15.80
N LEU A 248 8.51 -25.30 -16.43
CA LEU A 248 7.38 -25.95 -15.75
C LEU A 248 7.60 -27.47 -15.65
N PRO A 249 7.20 -28.11 -14.55
CA PRO A 249 6.59 -27.53 -13.34
C PRO A 249 7.56 -26.65 -12.55
N LEU A 250 7.09 -25.46 -12.16
CA LEU A 250 7.91 -24.48 -11.48
C LEU A 250 7.93 -24.73 -9.97
N ARG A 251 9.13 -24.76 -9.39
CA ARG A 251 9.32 -24.78 -7.95
C ARG A 251 9.78 -23.40 -7.47
N ILE A 252 9.00 -22.79 -6.58
CA ILE A 252 9.35 -21.52 -5.91
C ILE A 252 9.64 -21.82 -4.44
N ALA A 253 10.87 -21.57 -4.03
CA ALA A 253 11.28 -21.70 -2.63
C ALA A 253 10.90 -20.46 -1.82
N LEU A 254 10.64 -20.65 -0.53
CA LEU A 254 10.44 -19.58 0.42
C LEU A 254 11.74 -19.38 1.20
N ASP A 255 12.49 -18.34 0.87
CA ASP A 255 13.75 -18.00 1.53
C ASP A 255 13.53 -17.41 2.94
N HIS A 256 12.30 -17.00 3.24
CA HIS A 256 11.90 -16.44 4.52
C HIS A 256 10.60 -17.08 4.99
N ALA A 257 10.46 -17.23 6.29
CA ALA A 257 9.16 -17.56 6.87
C ALA A 257 8.15 -16.43 6.57
N ALA A 258 6.91 -16.78 6.24
CA ALA A 258 5.86 -15.82 5.93
C ALA A 258 4.62 -16.08 6.78
N THR A 259 4.06 -15.03 7.39
CA THR A 259 2.81 -15.17 8.15
C THR A 259 1.64 -15.53 7.24
N VAL A 260 1.59 -14.90 6.06
CA VAL A 260 0.59 -15.21 5.01
C VAL A 260 1.32 -15.48 3.70
N LEU A 261 0.99 -16.57 3.06
CA LEU A 261 1.35 -16.87 1.67
C LEU A 261 0.07 -16.94 0.85
N GLU A 262 0.01 -16.18 -0.23
CA GLU A 262 -1.08 -16.18 -1.17
C GLU A 262 -0.56 -16.40 -2.58
N VAL A 263 -1.21 -17.27 -3.32
CA VAL A 263 -0.91 -17.50 -4.73
C VAL A 263 -2.18 -17.32 -5.53
N LEU A 264 -2.12 -16.48 -6.54
CA LEU A 264 -3.19 -16.21 -7.48
C LEU A 264 -2.80 -16.74 -8.86
N THR A 265 -3.66 -17.52 -9.51
CA THR A 265 -3.42 -18.01 -10.87
C THR A 265 -4.56 -17.56 -11.77
N GLU A 266 -4.23 -16.92 -12.87
CA GLU A 266 -5.23 -16.46 -13.83
C GLU A 266 -5.87 -17.62 -14.59
N GLU A 267 -5.10 -18.66 -14.90
CA GLU A 267 -5.59 -19.83 -15.62
C GLU A 267 -6.16 -20.88 -14.64
N PRO A 268 -7.44 -21.29 -14.82
CA PRO A 268 -8.11 -22.20 -13.88
C PRO A 268 -7.49 -23.59 -13.80
N THR A 269 -6.78 -24.01 -14.83
CA THR A 269 -6.18 -25.36 -14.96
C THR A 269 -4.83 -25.48 -14.23
N VAL A 270 -4.25 -24.37 -13.79
CA VAL A 270 -3.00 -24.35 -13.03
C VAL A 270 -3.24 -24.95 -11.65
N LYS A 271 -2.43 -25.94 -11.29
CA LYS A 271 -2.42 -26.55 -9.96
C LYS A 271 -1.27 -25.99 -9.14
N VAL A 272 -1.58 -25.54 -7.94
CA VAL A 272 -0.59 -25.08 -6.97
C VAL A 272 -0.62 -26.00 -5.76
N THR A 273 0.55 -26.52 -5.39
CA THR A 273 0.70 -27.44 -4.27
C THR A 273 1.91 -27.08 -3.41
N GLY A 274 2.02 -27.67 -2.24
CA GLY A 274 3.13 -27.41 -1.30
C GLY A 274 2.80 -26.31 -0.30
N ALA A 275 3.71 -26.03 0.60
CA ALA A 275 3.63 -25.00 1.65
C ALA A 275 2.30 -25.00 2.44
N ARG A 276 1.59 -26.11 2.52
CA ARG A 276 0.24 -26.24 3.11
C ARG A 276 -0.82 -25.32 2.50
N LEU A 277 -0.65 -24.94 1.23
CA LEU A 277 -1.62 -24.11 0.51
C LEU A 277 -2.98 -24.82 0.40
N ALA A 278 -4.04 -24.09 0.71
CA ALA A 278 -5.42 -24.53 0.49
C ALA A 278 -6.08 -23.59 -0.54
N GLN A 279 -6.81 -24.20 -1.49
CA GLN A 279 -7.60 -23.43 -2.43
C GLN A 279 -8.79 -22.80 -1.70
N VAL A 280 -9.04 -21.54 -1.95
CA VAL A 280 -10.15 -20.76 -1.40
C VAL A 280 -10.99 -20.17 -2.52
N ALA A 281 -12.03 -19.39 -2.18
CA ALA A 281 -12.87 -18.75 -3.18
C ALA A 281 -12.04 -17.91 -4.16
N PRO A 282 -12.31 -17.99 -5.47
CA PRO A 282 -11.69 -17.17 -6.49
C PRO A 282 -11.91 -15.67 -6.22
N VAL A 283 -11.02 -14.84 -6.73
CA VAL A 283 -11.13 -13.37 -6.64
C VAL A 283 -11.14 -12.76 -8.04
N SER A 284 -11.95 -11.72 -8.25
CA SER A 284 -11.94 -10.94 -9.48
C SER A 284 -11.22 -9.62 -9.26
N ILE A 285 -10.23 -9.34 -10.11
CA ILE A 285 -9.40 -8.14 -10.11
C ILE A 285 -9.42 -7.58 -11.53
N ASP A 286 -9.86 -6.34 -11.71
CA ASP A 286 -9.98 -5.66 -13.01
C ASP A 286 -10.71 -6.49 -14.09
N GLY A 287 -11.81 -7.15 -13.69
CA GLY A 287 -12.62 -7.99 -14.58
C GLY A 287 -12.01 -9.34 -14.95
N ARG A 288 -10.86 -9.71 -14.37
CA ARG A 288 -10.19 -11.00 -14.54
C ARG A 288 -10.39 -11.84 -13.28
N THR A 289 -10.65 -13.13 -13.46
CA THR A 289 -10.88 -14.05 -12.34
C THR A 289 -9.62 -14.88 -12.09
N PHE A 290 -9.18 -14.89 -10.84
CA PHE A 290 -8.02 -15.64 -10.40
C PHE A 290 -8.45 -16.75 -9.44
N GLN A 291 -7.92 -17.96 -9.64
CA GLN A 291 -7.94 -18.99 -8.62
C GLN A 291 -7.01 -18.54 -7.49
N ARG A 292 -7.42 -18.77 -6.25
CA ARG A 292 -6.74 -18.27 -5.06
C ARG A 292 -6.37 -19.41 -4.14
N PHE A 293 -5.10 -19.43 -3.72
CA PHE A 293 -4.54 -20.40 -2.78
C PHE A 293 -3.90 -19.65 -1.63
N THR A 294 -4.17 -20.06 -0.39
CA THR A 294 -3.64 -19.38 0.79
C THR A 294 -3.05 -20.38 1.80
N ALA A 295 -2.01 -19.95 2.51
CA ALA A 295 -1.47 -20.63 3.67
C ALA A 295 -1.08 -19.61 4.75
N GLN A 296 -1.07 -20.04 6.00
CA GLN A 296 -0.63 -19.22 7.14
C GLN A 296 0.57 -19.89 7.80
N ASP A 297 1.41 -19.06 8.44
CA ASP A 297 2.59 -19.45 9.20
C ASP A 297 3.48 -20.45 8.44
N VAL A 298 3.85 -20.04 7.22
CA VAL A 298 4.69 -20.84 6.33
C VAL A 298 6.14 -20.71 6.75
N PRO A 299 6.84 -21.81 7.08
CA PRO A 299 8.22 -21.75 7.51
C PRO A 299 9.17 -21.43 6.35
N GLU A 300 10.32 -20.87 6.68
CA GLU A 300 11.48 -20.77 5.78
C GLU A 300 11.86 -22.17 5.25
N GLY A 301 12.32 -22.24 4.00
CA GLY A 301 12.68 -23.49 3.33
C GLY A 301 11.49 -24.27 2.77
N ALA A 302 10.24 -23.89 3.07
CA ALA A 302 9.08 -24.42 2.37
C ALA A 302 9.17 -24.12 0.86
N ALA A 303 8.44 -24.88 0.06
CA ALA A 303 8.36 -24.62 -1.37
C ALA A 303 6.93 -24.84 -1.87
N ILE A 304 6.57 -24.05 -2.88
CA ILE A 304 5.38 -24.31 -3.69
C ILE A 304 5.80 -24.90 -5.03
N GLN A 305 4.95 -25.73 -5.57
CA GLN A 305 5.05 -26.25 -6.93
C GLN A 305 3.86 -25.78 -7.73
N VAL A 306 4.16 -25.22 -8.90
CA VAL A 306 3.18 -24.72 -9.85
C VAL A 306 3.21 -25.62 -11.07
N ASP A 307 2.15 -26.38 -11.26
CA ASP A 307 1.91 -27.22 -12.43
C ASP A 307 0.94 -26.50 -13.36
N ALA A 308 1.46 -26.02 -14.49
CA ALA A 308 0.64 -25.39 -15.50
C ALA A 308 0.71 -26.18 -16.81
N PRO A 309 -0.41 -26.34 -17.52
CA PRO A 309 -0.38 -26.98 -18.83
C PRO A 309 0.51 -26.18 -19.78
N VAL A 310 1.25 -26.87 -20.62
CA VAL A 310 2.03 -26.23 -21.71
C VAL A 310 1.00 -25.70 -22.69
N ALA A 311 1.02 -24.40 -22.92
CA ALA A 311 -0.01 -23.68 -23.65
C ALA A 311 -0.20 -24.19 -25.08
N GLY A 312 -1.45 -24.52 -25.42
CA GLY A 312 -1.92 -24.43 -26.78
C GLY A 312 -2.52 -23.03 -26.96
N GLU A 313 -2.14 -22.34 -28.02
CA GLU A 313 -2.45 -20.99 -28.47
C GLU A 313 -3.12 -19.99 -27.48
N PRO A 314 -2.54 -18.82 -27.30
CA PRO A 314 -2.98 -17.87 -26.29
C PRO A 314 -4.08 -16.93 -26.81
N PRO A 315 -5.04 -16.58 -26.01
CA PRO A 315 -5.68 -15.29 -26.17
C PRO A 315 -5.16 -14.37 -25.08
N VAL A 316 -4.41 -13.35 -25.34
CA VAL A 316 -4.55 -12.04 -24.65
C VAL A 316 -3.51 -10.98 -25.00
N ASP A 317 -3.99 -9.77 -25.07
CA ASP A 317 -3.34 -8.51 -25.36
C ASP A 317 -2.34 -8.09 -24.24
N ARG A 318 -1.09 -7.88 -24.64
CA ARG A 318 0.08 -7.58 -23.79
C ARG A 318 -0.01 -6.26 -23.01
N ARG A 319 -1.05 -5.45 -23.25
CA ARG A 319 -1.23 -4.13 -22.62
C ARG A 319 -1.86 -4.20 -21.21
N LEU A 320 -2.43 -5.34 -20.85
CA LEU A 320 -3.18 -5.52 -19.60
C LEU A 320 -2.32 -5.90 -18.39
N VAL A 321 -1.12 -6.44 -18.61
CA VAL A 321 -0.30 -6.98 -17.50
C VAL A 321 0.31 -5.88 -16.63
N ILE A 322 0.59 -4.70 -17.20
CA ILE A 322 1.07 -3.53 -16.42
C ILE A 322 -0.01 -3.02 -15.45
N GLY A 323 -1.29 -3.28 -15.74
CA GLY A 323 -2.41 -2.92 -14.85
C GLY A 323 -2.50 -3.77 -13.59
N ILE A 324 -2.07 -5.05 -13.64
CA ILE A 324 -2.26 -5.99 -12.53
C ILE A 324 -1.41 -5.63 -11.31
N SER A 325 -0.14 -5.24 -11.51
CA SER A 325 0.72 -4.83 -10.41
C SER A 325 0.19 -3.59 -9.68
N SER A 326 -0.45 -2.67 -10.42
CA SER A 326 -1.09 -1.48 -9.85
C SER A 326 -2.37 -1.82 -9.10
N ALA A 327 -3.17 -2.77 -9.59
CA ALA A 327 -4.44 -3.16 -8.97
C ALA A 327 -4.25 -3.99 -7.70
N VAL A 328 -3.28 -4.91 -7.70
CA VAL A 328 -2.92 -5.68 -6.49
C VAL A 328 -2.37 -4.75 -5.42
N GLY A 329 -1.51 -3.79 -5.80
CA GLY A 329 -1.02 -2.75 -4.89
C GLY A 329 -2.14 -1.87 -4.33
N ALA A 330 -3.12 -1.48 -5.15
CA ALA A 330 -4.26 -0.66 -4.70
C ALA A 330 -5.20 -1.44 -3.76
N LEU A 331 -5.46 -2.72 -4.02
CA LEU A 331 -6.27 -3.59 -3.16
C LEU A 331 -5.60 -3.81 -1.80
N MET A 332 -4.28 -3.96 -1.80
CA MET A 332 -3.49 -4.10 -0.58
C MET A 332 -3.42 -2.80 0.22
N LEU A 333 -3.27 -1.65 -0.45
CA LEU A 333 -3.37 -0.33 0.19
C LEU A 333 -4.74 -0.13 0.84
N LEU A 334 -5.83 -0.54 0.17
CA LEU A 334 -7.17 -0.52 0.75
C LEU A 334 -7.31 -1.45 1.96
N ALA A 335 -6.72 -2.65 1.91
CA ALA A 335 -6.69 -3.56 3.05
C ALA A 335 -5.85 -3.00 4.20
N LEU A 336 -4.75 -2.34 3.90
CA LEU A 336 -3.85 -1.72 4.89
C LEU A 336 -4.49 -0.49 5.55
N VAL A 337 -5.17 0.35 4.76
CA VAL A 337 -5.99 1.46 5.28
C VAL A 337 -7.12 0.91 6.14
N TRP A 338 -7.78 -0.18 5.72
CA TRP A 338 -8.84 -0.83 6.48
C TRP A 338 -8.34 -1.43 7.82
N VAL A 339 -7.15 -2.08 7.80
CA VAL A 339 -6.50 -2.59 9.02
C VAL A 339 -6.02 -1.44 9.91
N ALA A 340 -5.43 -0.39 9.33
CA ALA A 340 -4.97 0.78 10.09
C ALA A 340 -6.14 1.56 10.74
N VAL A 341 -7.28 1.64 10.05
CA VAL A 341 -8.50 2.26 10.58
C VAL A 341 -9.18 1.36 11.64
N ARG A 342 -9.04 0.02 11.53
CA ARG A 342 -9.61 -0.95 12.48
C ARG A 342 -8.66 -1.42 13.57
N ALA A 343 -7.36 -1.16 13.46
CA ALA A 343 -6.43 -1.49 14.54
C ALA A 343 -6.83 -0.70 15.80
N PRO A 344 -7.24 -1.37 16.88
CA PRO A 344 -7.49 -0.68 18.14
C PRO A 344 -6.17 -0.01 18.53
N ARG A 345 -6.20 1.30 18.75
CA ARG A 345 -5.08 2.05 19.31
C ARG A 345 -4.68 1.35 20.60
N ARG A 346 -3.68 0.50 20.56
CA ARG A 346 -3.08 -0.09 21.77
C ARG A 346 -2.40 1.05 22.50
N GLY A 347 -3.15 1.59 23.47
CA GLY A 347 -2.58 2.49 24.48
C GLY A 347 -1.41 1.77 25.14
N LEU A 348 -0.32 2.49 25.32
CA LEU A 348 0.85 2.08 26.08
C LEU A 348 0.38 1.45 27.40
N VAL A 349 0.72 0.19 27.59
CA VAL A 349 0.50 -0.53 28.84
C VAL A 349 1.29 0.20 29.94
N ARG A 350 0.57 1.00 30.71
CA ARG A 350 1.07 1.52 31.98
C ARG A 350 0.99 0.37 32.98
N VAL A 351 2.11 -0.09 33.45
CA VAL A 351 2.18 -1.06 34.52
C VAL A 351 1.42 -0.50 35.75
N PRO A 352 0.35 -1.14 36.25
CA PRO A 352 -0.33 -0.66 37.44
C PRO A 352 0.40 -1.11 38.65
N ALA A 353 0.71 -0.17 39.57
CA ALA A 353 0.97 -0.47 40.96
C ALA A 353 -0.32 -1.00 41.59
N SER A 354 -0.17 -2.09 42.32
CA SER A 354 -1.22 -2.80 43.02
C SER A 354 -1.98 -1.91 44.01
N GLY A 355 -3.30 -1.92 43.93
CA GLY A 355 -4.18 -1.34 44.93
C GLY A 355 -5.64 -1.55 44.53
N GLY A 356 -6.33 -2.50 45.16
CA GLY A 356 -7.66 -2.93 44.86
C GLY A 356 -8.75 -1.89 45.12
N ALA A 357 -9.76 -1.88 44.30
CA ALA A 357 -11.18 -1.66 44.64
C ALA A 357 -12.04 -1.94 43.41
N ALA A 358 -13.08 -2.72 43.61
CA ALA A 358 -14.09 -3.02 42.60
C ALA A 358 -14.84 -1.76 42.20
N SER A 359 -14.98 -1.48 40.92
CA SER A 359 -15.93 -0.50 40.38
C SER A 359 -16.44 -0.94 39.01
N SER A 360 -17.74 -0.78 38.88
CA SER A 360 -18.62 -1.11 37.75
C SER A 360 -18.12 -0.63 36.39
N PRO A 361 -18.49 -1.28 35.27
CA PRO A 361 -18.01 -0.89 33.95
C PRO A 361 -18.59 0.47 33.52
N PRO A 362 -17.79 1.33 32.89
CA PRO A 362 -18.23 2.65 32.43
C PRO A 362 -19.15 2.51 31.20
N SER A 363 -20.21 3.32 31.22
CA SER A 363 -21.31 3.39 30.22
C SER A 363 -20.87 3.61 28.75
N GLY A 364 -19.65 4.03 28.51
CA GLY A 364 -19.10 4.28 27.15
C GLY A 364 -18.84 3.03 26.30
N GLN A 365 -18.67 1.85 26.93
CA GLN A 365 -18.47 0.60 26.17
C GLN A 365 -19.74 0.02 25.57
N VAL A 366 -20.91 0.31 26.17
CA VAL A 366 -22.22 -0.17 25.68
C VAL A 366 -22.65 0.65 24.45
N ALA A 367 -22.36 1.95 24.43
CA ALA A 367 -22.69 2.83 23.31
C ALA A 367 -21.86 2.54 22.04
N SER A 368 -20.58 2.15 22.18
CA SER A 368 -19.76 1.76 21.02
C SER A 368 -20.19 0.42 20.43
N ALA A 369 -20.57 -0.55 21.27
CA ALA A 369 -21.08 -1.83 20.82
C ALA A 369 -22.43 -1.71 20.07
N GLY A 370 -23.26 -0.75 20.46
CA GLY A 370 -24.55 -0.44 19.78
C GLY A 370 -24.33 0.18 18.40
N ALA A 371 -23.43 1.16 18.27
CA ALA A 371 -23.11 1.80 16.99
C ALA A 371 -22.47 0.80 16.00
N ASP A 372 -21.58 -0.07 16.47
CA ASP A 372 -20.97 -1.11 15.66
C ASP A 372 -21.97 -2.20 15.22
N ALA A 373 -22.99 -2.47 16.03
CA ALA A 373 -24.07 -3.40 15.68
C ALA A 373 -24.96 -2.82 14.56
N LEU A 374 -25.38 -1.56 14.67
CA LEU A 374 -26.15 -0.88 13.63
C LEU A 374 -25.39 -0.72 12.32
N ALA A 375 -24.10 -0.41 12.37
CA ALA A 375 -23.25 -0.35 11.18
C ALA A 375 -23.16 -1.71 10.46
N ARG A 376 -23.10 -2.82 11.21
CA ARG A 376 -23.12 -4.18 10.63
C ARG A 376 -24.49 -4.53 10.04
N GLU A 377 -25.58 -4.08 10.67
CA GLU A 377 -26.94 -4.31 10.16
C GLU A 377 -27.16 -3.55 8.84
N ILE A 378 -26.71 -2.30 8.73
CA ILE A 378 -26.73 -1.54 7.46
C ILE A 378 -25.94 -2.29 6.38
N ALA A 379 -24.72 -2.74 6.69
CA ALA A 379 -23.88 -3.48 5.75
C ALA A 379 -24.53 -4.80 5.29
N SER A 380 -25.20 -5.52 6.19
CA SER A 380 -25.91 -6.76 5.83
C SER A 380 -27.15 -6.50 4.98
N LEU A 381 -27.86 -5.41 5.24
CA LEU A 381 -29.00 -4.95 4.44
C LEU A 381 -28.58 -4.55 3.03
N ASP A 382 -27.48 -3.79 2.91
CA ASP A 382 -26.90 -3.38 1.63
C ASP A 382 -26.45 -4.63 0.83
N ALA A 383 -25.75 -5.58 1.45
CA ALA A 383 -25.32 -6.82 0.81
C ALA A 383 -26.49 -7.71 0.35
N SER A 384 -27.56 -7.79 1.14
CA SER A 384 -28.74 -8.57 0.76
C SER A 384 -29.51 -7.95 -0.42
N PHE A 385 -29.53 -6.63 -0.51
CA PHE A 385 -30.16 -5.93 -1.62
C PHE A 385 -29.33 -6.01 -2.90
N GLU A 386 -28.00 -5.96 -2.80
CA GLU A 386 -27.08 -6.13 -3.94
C GLU A 386 -27.08 -7.55 -4.50
N ALA A 387 -27.41 -8.55 -3.67
CA ALA A 387 -27.50 -9.95 -4.12
C ALA A 387 -28.76 -10.23 -4.96
N ASP A 388 -29.76 -9.34 -4.93
CA ASP A 388 -30.98 -9.45 -5.77
C ASP A 388 -30.72 -8.80 -7.14
N ALA A 389 -30.53 -9.62 -8.16
CA ALA A 389 -30.21 -9.18 -9.52
C ALA A 389 -31.31 -8.33 -10.21
N ALA A 390 -32.55 -8.33 -9.69
CA ALA A 390 -33.66 -7.54 -10.24
C ALA A 390 -34.71 -7.19 -9.14
N PRO A 391 -34.37 -6.32 -8.17
CA PRO A 391 -35.30 -5.96 -7.10
C PRO A 391 -36.52 -5.23 -7.66
N SER A 392 -37.70 -5.61 -7.19
CA SER A 392 -38.96 -4.92 -7.51
C SER A 392 -38.99 -3.50 -6.91
N ASP A 393 -39.80 -2.60 -7.48
CA ASP A 393 -39.94 -1.24 -6.96
C ASP A 393 -40.39 -1.23 -5.49
N THR A 394 -41.22 -2.20 -5.09
CA THR A 394 -41.67 -2.39 -3.70
C THR A 394 -40.52 -2.81 -2.80
N ALA A 395 -39.64 -3.71 -3.26
CA ALA A 395 -38.43 -4.15 -2.53
C ALA A 395 -37.45 -3.01 -2.36
N ARG A 396 -37.25 -2.19 -3.40
CA ARG A 396 -36.43 -1.00 -3.36
C ARG A 396 -36.92 0.04 -2.36
N ALA A 397 -38.24 0.34 -2.37
CA ALA A 397 -38.84 1.27 -1.42
C ALA A 397 -38.69 0.78 0.03
N ALA A 398 -38.85 -0.54 0.27
CA ALA A 398 -38.68 -1.14 1.59
C ALA A 398 -37.22 -1.06 2.06
N TYR A 399 -36.26 -1.34 1.18
CA TYR A 399 -34.83 -1.19 1.43
C TYR A 399 -34.49 0.25 1.81
N ASP A 400 -34.90 1.24 0.99
CA ASP A 400 -34.60 2.65 1.22
C ASP A 400 -35.15 3.13 2.57
N SER A 401 -36.40 2.72 2.91
CA SER A 401 -37.02 3.04 4.19
C SER A 401 -36.26 2.47 5.37
N ARG A 402 -35.88 1.18 5.31
CA ARG A 402 -35.16 0.51 6.40
C ARG A 402 -33.74 1.07 6.56
N ARG A 403 -33.07 1.33 5.47
CA ARG A 403 -31.74 1.94 5.47
C ARG A 403 -31.75 3.35 6.08
N ALA A 404 -32.77 4.16 5.76
CA ALA A 404 -32.90 5.50 6.33
C ALA A 404 -33.22 5.47 7.84
N GLU A 405 -33.95 4.47 8.31
CA GLU A 405 -34.23 4.26 9.74
C GLU A 405 -32.97 3.91 10.51
N LEU A 406 -32.22 2.90 10.07
CA LEU A 406 -30.97 2.46 10.69
C LEU A 406 -29.91 3.57 10.71
N LYS A 407 -29.83 4.39 9.66
CA LYS A 407 -28.94 5.56 9.63
C LYS A 407 -29.31 6.61 10.67
N ARG A 408 -30.62 6.87 10.87
CA ARG A 408 -31.04 7.82 11.89
C ARG A 408 -30.75 7.33 13.31
N GLU A 409 -30.93 6.05 13.57
CA GLU A 409 -30.57 5.44 14.87
C GLU A 409 -29.05 5.52 15.12
N LEU A 410 -28.24 5.20 14.10
CA LEU A 410 -26.78 5.28 14.20
C LEU A 410 -26.33 6.73 14.47
N THR A 411 -26.91 7.70 13.78
CA THR A 411 -26.58 9.12 13.99
C THR A 411 -26.96 9.55 15.42
N ALA A 412 -28.14 9.19 15.90
CA ALA A 412 -28.57 9.52 17.25
C ALA A 412 -27.65 8.94 18.34
N LEU A 413 -27.16 7.70 18.15
CA LEU A 413 -26.19 7.08 19.07
C LEU A 413 -24.81 7.77 19.04
N LEU A 414 -24.37 8.20 17.86
CA LEU A 414 -23.11 8.93 17.71
C LEU A 414 -23.19 10.33 18.31
N ASP A 415 -24.32 11.02 18.14
CA ASP A 415 -24.55 12.34 18.71
C ASP A 415 -24.65 12.28 20.24
N ALA A 416 -25.35 11.28 20.80
CA ALA A 416 -25.40 11.06 22.23
C ALA A 416 -24.01 10.81 22.82
N ARG A 417 -23.18 10.01 22.14
CA ARG A 417 -21.80 9.76 22.55
C ARG A 417 -20.93 11.02 22.55
N ASN A 418 -21.15 11.92 21.57
CA ASN A 418 -20.38 13.17 21.47
C ASN A 418 -20.88 14.23 22.48
N ALA A 419 -22.07 14.10 23.00
CA ALA A 419 -22.61 14.96 24.06
C ALA A 419 -22.13 14.56 25.46
N ASP A 420 -21.76 13.28 25.65
CA ASP A 420 -21.24 12.74 26.91
C ASP A 420 -19.71 12.76 26.99
N ALA A 421 -19.00 13.23 25.95
CA ALA A 421 -17.54 13.33 25.85
C ALA A 421 -17.06 14.78 26.00
#